data_b46585b42c771fa1783ab10a8a04d283
#
_entry.id   b46585b42c771fa1783ab10a8a04d283
#
_cell.length_a   1.000
_cell.length_b   1.000
_cell.length_c   1.000
_cell.angle_alpha   90.00
_cell.angle_beta   90.00
_cell.angle_gamma   90.00
#
_symmetry.space_group_name_H-M   'P 1'
#
loop_
_entity.id
_entity.type
_entity.pdbx_description
1 polymer ?
#
loop_
_entity_poly.entity_id
_entity_poly.type
_entity_poly.pdbx_seq_one_letter_code
_entity_poly.pdbx_strand_id
1 'polypeptide(L)'
;MGEIMIKTLKTIFAVAVSFSIVTISSAFADGHMAAIKKWSNGEFSLSVLSAKDREKELQWFHDAAKPFKGMSLKVVSEGIPTHVYESKVLTKAFEEITGIKV
;
A
#
# COMPACT_ATOMS: atom_id res chain seq x y z
N MET A 1 -45.86 19.39 29.03
CA MET A 1 -45.53 18.11 28.38
C MET A 1 -44.82 18.26 27.03
N GLY A 2 -44.83 19.39 26.35
CA GLY A 2 -44.11 19.60 25.07
C GLY A 2 -42.58 19.73 25.15
N GLU A 3 -42.05 20.21 26.26
CA GLU A 3 -40.58 20.44 26.37
C GLU A 3 -39.75 19.17 26.58
N ILE A 4 -40.29 18.12 27.18
CA ILE A 4 -39.58 16.87 27.44
C ILE A 4 -39.40 16.06 26.14
N MET A 5 -40.37 16.11 25.22
CA MET A 5 -40.26 15.42 23.91
C MET A 5 -39.23 16.07 23.00
N ILE A 6 -39.07 17.40 23.03
CA ILE A 6 -38.10 18.12 22.19
C ILE A 6 -36.67 17.87 22.67
N LYS A 7 -36.43 17.75 23.98
CA LYS A 7 -35.11 17.42 24.54
C LYS A 7 -34.67 15.99 24.20
N THR A 8 -35.59 15.04 24.19
CA THR A 8 -35.32 13.65 23.85
C THR A 8 -35.00 13.48 22.37
N LEU A 9 -35.67 14.24 21.48
CA LEU A 9 -35.41 14.19 20.03
C LEU A 9 -34.04 14.78 19.65
N LYS A 10 -33.56 15.82 20.36
CA LYS A 10 -32.25 16.42 20.13
C LYS A 10 -31.09 15.48 20.53
N THR A 11 -31.29 14.64 21.53
CA THR A 11 -30.26 13.70 22.00
C THR A 11 -30.10 12.50 21.05
N ILE A 12 -31.16 12.09 20.36
CA ILE A 12 -31.12 10.97 19.40
C ILE A 12 -30.44 11.38 18.08
N PHE A 13 -30.55 12.66 17.67
CA PHE A 13 -29.93 13.14 16.43
C PHE A 13 -28.40 13.34 16.51
N ALA A 14 -27.86 13.54 17.72
CA ALA A 14 -26.43 13.78 17.94
C ALA A 14 -25.58 12.51 17.89
N VAL A 15 -26.18 11.32 18.03
CA VAL A 15 -25.45 10.02 18.05
C VAL A 15 -25.30 9.43 16.66
N ALA A 16 -26.07 9.85 15.68
CA ALA A 16 -26.06 9.24 14.32
C ALA A 16 -24.96 9.76 13.38
N VAL A 17 -24.23 10.82 13.73
CA VAL A 17 -23.25 11.47 12.83
C VAL A 17 -21.80 11.01 13.06
N SER A 18 -21.52 10.29 14.15
CA SER A 18 -20.12 9.96 14.54
C SER A 18 -19.57 8.65 13.99
N PHE A 19 -20.29 7.90 13.15
CA PHE A 19 -19.87 6.51 12.83
C PHE A 19 -19.44 6.27 11.37
N SER A 20 -19.22 7.30 10.56
CA SER A 20 -18.98 7.08 9.11
C SER A 20 -17.59 7.46 8.58
N ILE A 21 -16.57 7.73 9.40
CA ILE A 21 -15.28 8.23 8.89
C ILE A 21 -14.09 7.26 9.08
N VAL A 22 -14.28 6.07 9.66
CA VAL A 22 -13.14 5.22 10.05
C VAL A 22 -12.79 4.10 9.06
N THR A 23 -13.53 3.87 7.99
CA THR A 23 -13.36 2.65 7.16
C THR A 23 -12.59 2.80 5.85
N ILE A 24 -12.08 3.99 5.48
CA ILE A 24 -11.40 4.16 4.17
C ILE A 24 -9.88 4.01 4.26
N SER A 25 -9.27 4.17 5.43
CA SER A 25 -7.80 4.11 5.57
C SER A 25 -7.21 2.69 5.59
N SER A 26 -7.99 1.68 5.96
CA SER A 26 -7.48 0.31 6.11
C SER A 26 -7.22 -0.40 4.78
N ALA A 27 -8.05 -0.19 3.76
CA ALA A 27 -7.96 -0.92 2.49
C ALA A 27 -6.69 -0.58 1.68
N PHE A 28 -6.20 0.65 1.76
CA PHE A 28 -4.96 1.06 1.08
C PHE A 28 -3.69 0.64 1.84
N ALA A 29 -3.75 0.54 3.17
CA ALA A 29 -2.64 0.04 3.98
C ALA A 29 -2.43 -1.46 3.78
N ASP A 30 -3.50 -2.24 3.61
CA ASP A 30 -3.43 -3.70 3.43
C ASP A 30 -2.86 -4.09 2.05
N GLY A 31 -3.08 -3.29 1.01
CA GLY A 31 -2.62 -3.59 -0.36
C GLY A 31 -1.11 -3.64 -0.51
N HIS A 32 -0.37 -2.67 0.02
CA HIS A 32 1.09 -2.65 -0.09
C HIS A 32 1.76 -3.70 0.80
N MET A 33 1.20 -3.99 1.98
CA MET A 33 1.70 -5.07 2.84
C MET A 33 1.52 -6.44 2.20
N ALA A 34 0.42 -6.66 1.48
CA ALA A 34 0.20 -7.89 0.71
C ALA A 34 1.25 -8.02 -0.42
N ALA A 35 1.55 -6.94 -1.13
CA ALA A 35 2.61 -6.91 -2.15
C ALA A 35 3.99 -7.20 -1.53
N ILE A 36 4.35 -6.56 -0.43
CA ILE A 36 5.61 -6.79 0.29
C ILE A 36 5.75 -8.26 0.67
N LYS A 37 4.74 -8.87 1.26
CA LYS A 37 4.76 -10.29 1.63
C LYS A 37 4.85 -11.22 0.44
N LYS A 38 4.09 -10.93 -0.63
CA LYS A 38 4.14 -11.68 -1.90
C LYS A 38 5.57 -11.74 -2.44
N TRP A 39 6.22 -10.61 -2.58
CA TRP A 39 7.56 -10.51 -3.15
C TRP A 39 8.65 -11.01 -2.21
N SER A 40 8.57 -10.72 -0.91
CA SER A 40 9.50 -11.22 0.11
C SER A 40 9.52 -12.75 0.18
N ASN A 41 8.36 -13.39 0.14
CA ASN A 41 8.23 -14.84 0.28
C ASN A 41 8.27 -15.60 -1.05
N GLY A 42 8.11 -14.90 -2.17
CA GLY A 42 8.22 -15.41 -3.52
C GLY A 42 9.62 -15.18 -4.11
N GLU A 43 9.70 -14.26 -5.04
CA GLU A 43 10.92 -14.00 -5.84
C GLU A 43 12.16 -13.69 -4.99
N PHE A 44 12.00 -12.95 -3.89
CA PHE A 44 13.14 -12.59 -3.03
C PHE A 44 13.43 -13.59 -1.90
N SER A 45 12.76 -14.74 -1.90
CA SER A 45 12.94 -15.75 -0.84
C SER A 45 14.36 -16.31 -0.72
N LEU A 46 15.12 -16.30 -1.83
CA LEU A 46 16.52 -16.74 -1.87
C LEU A 46 17.53 -15.67 -1.44
N SER A 47 17.08 -14.47 -1.05
CA SER A 47 17.94 -13.45 -0.49
C SER A 47 18.65 -13.95 0.77
N VAL A 48 19.85 -13.45 1.01
CA VAL A 48 20.62 -13.72 2.26
C VAL A 48 19.97 -13.08 3.51
N LEU A 49 19.01 -12.16 3.32
CA LEU A 49 18.28 -11.54 4.42
C LEU A 49 17.23 -12.47 5.00
N SER A 50 16.97 -12.36 6.29
CA SER A 50 15.82 -13.02 6.91
C SER A 50 14.50 -12.52 6.29
N ALA A 51 13.43 -13.31 6.38
CA ALA A 51 12.11 -12.88 5.89
C ALA A 51 11.68 -11.53 6.49
N LYS A 52 11.91 -11.35 7.79
CA LYS A 52 11.62 -10.11 8.50
C LYS A 52 12.43 -8.92 7.98
N ASP A 53 13.70 -9.11 7.69
CA ASP A 53 14.56 -8.03 7.19
C ASP A 53 14.24 -7.69 5.74
N ARG A 54 13.89 -8.68 4.91
CA ARG A 54 13.37 -8.45 3.56
C ARG A 54 12.09 -7.60 3.56
N GLU A 55 11.12 -7.96 4.39
CA GLU A 55 9.87 -7.19 4.51
C GLU A 55 10.14 -5.75 4.97
N LYS A 56 11.07 -5.58 5.91
CA LYS A 56 11.48 -4.27 6.42
C LYS A 56 12.15 -3.41 5.35
N GLU A 57 13.01 -4.00 4.53
CA GLU A 57 13.65 -3.31 3.41
C GLU A 57 12.63 -2.92 2.33
N LEU A 58 11.72 -3.82 1.95
CA LEU A 58 10.66 -3.51 1.00
C LEU A 58 9.69 -2.43 1.52
N GLN A 59 9.42 -2.43 2.82
CA GLN A 59 8.65 -1.36 3.46
C GLN A 59 9.38 -0.01 3.37
N TRP A 60 10.70 -0.02 3.54
CA TRP A 60 11.51 1.19 3.36
C TRP A 60 11.39 1.76 1.94
N PHE A 61 11.46 0.92 0.91
CA PHE A 61 11.25 1.35 -0.49
C PHE A 61 9.86 1.94 -0.71
N HIS A 62 8.82 1.31 -0.15
CA HIS A 62 7.47 1.85 -0.20
C HIS A 62 7.38 3.24 0.42
N ASP A 63 7.94 3.41 1.61
CA ASP A 63 7.88 4.67 2.35
C ASP A 63 8.69 5.78 1.66
N ALA A 64 9.88 5.48 1.18
CA ALA A 64 10.73 6.41 0.44
C ALA A 64 10.11 6.85 -0.89
N ALA A 65 9.32 5.99 -1.52
CA ALA A 65 8.66 6.26 -2.79
C ALA A 65 7.36 7.08 -2.66
N LYS A 66 6.81 7.26 -1.47
CA LYS A 66 5.54 7.98 -1.26
C LYS A 66 5.43 9.33 -1.99
N PRO A 67 6.45 10.20 -1.98
CA PRO A 67 6.40 11.48 -2.71
C PRO A 67 6.33 11.33 -4.24
N PHE A 68 6.70 10.16 -4.76
CA PHE A 68 6.81 9.87 -6.19
C PHE A 68 5.72 8.94 -6.71
N LYS A 69 4.78 8.55 -5.87
CA LYS A 69 3.67 7.67 -6.25
C LYS A 69 2.90 8.23 -7.45
N GLY A 70 2.67 7.39 -8.45
CA GLY A 70 1.98 7.77 -9.69
C GLY A 70 2.90 8.35 -10.77
N MET A 71 4.18 8.58 -10.48
CA MET A 71 5.17 8.96 -11.51
C MET A 71 5.41 7.81 -12.48
N SER A 72 5.87 8.16 -13.69
CA SER A 72 6.32 7.20 -14.68
C SER A 72 7.80 7.41 -15.02
N LEU A 73 8.52 6.30 -15.10
CA LEU A 73 9.92 6.25 -15.53
C LEU A 73 10.00 5.52 -16.86
N LYS A 74 10.97 5.88 -17.69
CA LYS A 74 11.31 5.16 -18.91
C LYS A 74 12.74 4.64 -18.81
N VAL A 75 12.89 3.33 -18.87
CA VAL A 75 14.19 2.65 -18.83
C VAL A 75 14.49 2.08 -20.21
N VAL A 76 15.72 2.26 -20.67
CA VAL A 76 16.22 1.67 -21.91
C VAL A 76 17.43 0.81 -21.57
N SER A 77 17.41 -0.44 -21.99
CA SER A 77 18.48 -1.41 -21.74
C SER A 77 18.67 -2.35 -22.95
N GLU A 78 19.78 -3.08 -22.96
CA GLU A 78 20.03 -4.10 -23.95
C GLU A 78 19.09 -5.31 -23.78
N GLY A 79 18.82 -6.03 -24.88
CA GLY A 79 17.96 -7.22 -24.88
C GLY A 79 18.66 -8.49 -24.43
N ILE A 80 19.44 -8.46 -23.35
CA ILE A 80 20.10 -9.64 -22.77
C ILE A 80 19.23 -10.30 -21.68
N PRO A 81 19.42 -11.61 -21.37
CA PRO A 81 18.57 -12.33 -20.43
C PRO A 81 18.40 -11.67 -19.06
N THR A 82 19.45 -11.07 -18.51
CA THR A 82 19.42 -10.37 -17.22
C THR A 82 18.50 -9.16 -17.28
N HIS A 83 18.60 -8.31 -18.30
CA HIS A 83 17.75 -7.14 -18.45
C HIS A 83 16.31 -7.50 -18.81
N VAL A 84 16.09 -8.64 -19.48
CA VAL A 84 14.75 -9.18 -19.71
C VAL A 84 14.09 -9.59 -18.38
N TYR A 85 14.83 -10.22 -17.48
CA TYR A 85 14.37 -10.57 -16.14
C TYR A 85 14.04 -9.29 -15.32
N GLU A 86 14.94 -8.32 -15.31
CA GLU A 86 14.72 -7.03 -14.65
C GLU A 86 13.42 -6.35 -15.14
N SER A 87 13.24 -6.28 -16.45
CA SER A 87 12.06 -5.62 -17.03
C SER A 87 10.75 -6.38 -16.83
N LYS A 88 10.78 -7.72 -16.84
CA LYS A 88 9.56 -8.55 -16.75
C LYS A 88 9.17 -8.92 -15.33
N VAL A 89 10.12 -9.02 -14.42
CA VAL A 89 9.92 -9.51 -13.05
C VAL A 89 10.19 -8.42 -12.03
N LEU A 90 11.40 -7.87 -11.97
CA LEU A 90 11.77 -6.91 -10.94
C LEU A 90 11.03 -5.58 -11.08
N THR A 91 10.74 -5.16 -12.30
CA THR A 91 9.92 -3.97 -12.57
C THR A 91 8.52 -4.11 -11.95
N LYS A 92 7.89 -5.29 -12.03
CA LYS A 92 6.57 -5.52 -11.40
C LYS A 92 6.64 -5.40 -9.88
N ALA A 93 7.68 -5.94 -9.27
CA ALA A 93 7.88 -5.80 -7.83
C ALA A 93 8.02 -4.32 -7.44
N PHE A 94 8.84 -3.59 -8.18
CA PHE A 94 9.03 -2.17 -7.97
C PHE A 94 7.72 -1.37 -8.10
N GLU A 95 6.95 -1.61 -9.16
CA GLU A 95 5.66 -0.94 -9.37
C GLU A 95 4.63 -1.25 -8.29
N GLU A 96 4.51 -2.52 -7.89
CA GLU A 96 3.56 -2.96 -6.87
C GLU A 96 3.90 -2.41 -5.47
N ILE A 97 5.18 -2.28 -5.15
CA ILE A 97 5.67 -1.81 -3.85
C ILE A 97 5.67 -0.28 -3.77
N THR A 98 6.09 0.41 -4.83
CA THR A 98 6.32 1.85 -4.81
C THR A 98 5.17 2.68 -5.38
N GLY A 99 4.36 2.10 -6.27
CA GLY A 99 3.35 2.83 -7.04
C GLY A 99 3.92 3.71 -8.14
N ILE A 100 5.22 3.58 -8.48
CA ILE A 100 5.87 4.25 -9.60
C ILE A 100 5.80 3.32 -10.82
N LYS A 101 5.44 3.86 -11.97
CA LYS A 101 5.38 3.11 -13.25
C LYS A 101 6.72 3.11 -13.96
N VAL A 102 7.08 1.97 -14.56
CA VAL A 102 8.34 1.81 -15.34
C VAL A 102 8.04 1.34 -16.76
#